data_e05cf52f3c3c57a61ad571d24c160618
#
_entry.id   e05cf52f3c3c57a61ad571d24c160618
#
_cell.length_a   1.000
_cell.length_b   1.000
_cell.length_c   1.000
_cell.angle_alpha   90.00
_cell.angle_beta   90.00
_cell.angle_gamma   90.00
#
_symmetry.space_group_name_H-M   'P 1'
#
loop_
_entity.id
_entity.type
_entity.pdbx_description
1 polymer ?
#
loop_
_entity_poly.entity_id
_entity_poly.type
_entity_poly.pdbx_seq_one_letter_code
_entity_poly.pdbx_strand_id
1 'polypeptide(L)'
;ADGKKYRNFVQVLTFEIMIEHANRQLRRMTDRYLLLRNKEQPLELDVIDGYQAGEVRSTKNLSGGESFIVSLALALGLSQMASKTVRVDSLFLDEGFGTLDEDTLDTALDTLAGLHRDGKLIGVISHVAALKERIGTQIQVTPKTGGRSVVSGPGCSSV
;
A
#
# COMPACT_ATOMS: atom_id res chain seq x y z
N ALA A 1 -30.05 22.10 -2.11
CA ALA A 1 -29.05 22.19 -3.21
C ALA A 1 -27.61 22.41 -2.68
N ASP A 2 -27.44 23.15 -1.59
CA ASP A 2 -26.10 23.51 -1.08
C ASP A 2 -25.34 22.38 -0.40
N GLY A 3 -26.01 21.47 0.30
CA GLY A 3 -25.34 20.38 1.02
C GLY A 3 -24.59 19.39 0.12
N LYS A 4 -25.05 19.19 -1.12
CA LYS A 4 -24.37 18.30 -2.08
C LYS A 4 -23.09 18.93 -2.62
N LYS A 5 -23.11 20.24 -2.90
CA LYS A 5 -21.94 21.00 -3.36
C LYS A 5 -20.87 21.06 -2.27
N TYR A 6 -21.26 21.35 -1.03
CA TYR A 6 -20.36 21.38 0.11
C TYR A 6 -19.70 20.03 0.36
N ARG A 7 -20.48 18.93 0.36
CA ARG A 7 -19.94 17.56 0.53
C ARG A 7 -18.95 17.23 -0.57
N ASN A 8 -19.28 17.50 -1.83
CA ASN A 8 -18.36 17.25 -2.93
C ASN A 8 -17.06 18.07 -2.78
N PHE A 9 -17.15 19.31 -2.37
CA PHE A 9 -15.97 20.16 -2.13
C PHE A 9 -15.08 19.56 -1.04
N VAL A 10 -15.66 19.16 0.11
CA VAL A 10 -14.92 18.54 1.21
C VAL A 10 -14.26 17.22 0.79
N GLN A 11 -14.99 16.40 0.02
CA GLN A 11 -14.44 15.13 -0.50
C GLN A 11 -13.23 15.37 -1.42
N VAL A 12 -13.31 16.33 -2.33
CA VAL A 12 -12.21 16.68 -3.24
C VAL A 12 -11.00 17.19 -2.44
N LEU A 13 -11.21 18.07 -1.47
CA LEU A 13 -10.13 18.58 -0.63
C LEU A 13 -9.45 17.48 0.18
N THR A 14 -10.24 16.60 0.79
CA THR A 14 -9.72 15.44 1.55
C THR A 14 -8.92 14.52 0.63
N PHE A 15 -9.39 14.30 -0.59
CA PHE A 15 -8.72 13.47 -1.58
C PHE A 15 -7.39 14.08 -2.03
N GLU A 16 -7.32 15.38 -2.25
CA GLU A 16 -6.07 16.09 -2.58
C GLU A 16 -5.05 16.00 -1.44
N ILE A 17 -5.47 16.15 -0.19
CA ILE A 17 -4.60 15.96 0.97
C ILE A 17 -4.07 14.51 1.04
N MET A 18 -4.92 13.53 0.76
CA MET A 18 -4.51 12.11 0.69
C MET A 18 -3.45 11.88 -0.39
N ILE A 19 -3.65 12.44 -1.59
CA ILE A 19 -2.68 12.35 -2.70
C ILE A 19 -1.35 12.97 -2.30
N GLU A 20 -1.35 14.11 -1.62
CA GLU A 20 -0.12 14.74 -1.15
C GLU A 20 0.64 13.86 -0.16
N HIS A 21 -0.06 13.26 0.81
CA HIS A 21 0.55 12.30 1.74
C HIS A 21 1.06 11.06 1.03
N ALA A 22 0.28 10.52 0.08
CA ALA A 22 0.68 9.38 -0.73
C ALA A 22 1.94 9.68 -1.56
N ASN A 23 2.01 10.85 -2.19
CA ASN A 23 3.18 11.28 -2.97
C ASN A 23 4.45 11.41 -2.11
N ARG A 24 4.33 11.79 -0.84
CA ARG A 24 5.46 11.78 0.09
C ARG A 24 6.00 10.37 0.35
N GLN A 25 5.11 9.37 0.43
CA GLN A 25 5.52 7.97 0.56
C GLN A 25 6.04 7.42 -0.77
N LEU A 26 5.38 7.73 -1.86
CA LEU A 26 5.75 7.28 -3.20
C LEU A 26 7.17 7.71 -3.55
N ARG A 27 7.55 8.96 -3.27
CA ARG A 27 8.91 9.48 -3.47
C ARG A 27 10.01 8.76 -2.67
N ARG A 28 9.67 8.02 -1.62
CA ARG A 28 10.62 7.17 -0.88
C ARG A 28 10.83 5.81 -1.54
N MET A 29 9.86 5.38 -2.34
CA MET A 29 9.85 4.07 -3.00
C MET A 29 10.29 4.16 -4.46
N THR A 30 9.99 5.28 -5.13
CA THR A 30 10.35 5.49 -6.54
C THR A 30 10.36 6.98 -6.86
N ASP A 31 11.25 7.39 -7.77
CA ASP A 31 11.30 8.73 -8.34
C ASP A 31 10.51 8.83 -9.66
N ARG A 32 10.02 7.68 -10.16
CA ARG A 32 9.35 7.58 -11.45
C ARG A 32 7.95 8.17 -11.45
N TYR A 33 7.19 7.99 -10.36
CA TYR A 33 5.74 8.26 -10.36
C TYR A 33 5.37 9.42 -9.45
N LEU A 34 4.41 10.23 -9.92
CA LEU A 34 3.73 11.24 -9.13
C LEU A 34 2.21 11.12 -9.35
N LEU A 35 1.47 10.96 -8.28
CA LEU A 35 0.00 10.88 -8.32
C LEU A 35 -0.61 12.27 -8.42
N LEU A 36 -1.67 12.38 -9.21
CA LEU A 36 -2.49 13.57 -9.30
C LEU A 36 -3.97 13.20 -9.39
N ARG A 37 -4.82 14.16 -9.04
CA ARG A 37 -6.25 14.00 -9.22
C ARG A 37 -6.61 14.16 -10.70
N ASN A 38 -7.48 13.29 -11.20
CA ASN A 38 -8.01 13.43 -12.56
C ASN A 38 -8.84 14.74 -12.68
N LYS A 39 -8.66 15.48 -13.77
CA LYS A 39 -9.31 16.78 -13.98
C LYS A 39 -10.79 16.66 -14.31
N GLU A 40 -11.17 15.59 -15.01
CA GLU A 40 -12.53 15.35 -15.46
C GLU A 40 -13.33 14.57 -14.43
N GLN A 41 -12.68 13.68 -13.71
CA GLN A 41 -13.30 12.82 -12.69
C GLN A 41 -12.65 13.07 -11.31
N PRO A 42 -13.25 13.96 -10.49
CA PRO A 42 -12.62 14.50 -9.29
C PRO A 42 -12.20 13.50 -8.20
N LEU A 43 -12.69 12.27 -8.26
CA LEU A 43 -12.35 11.17 -7.33
C LEU A 43 -11.55 10.05 -8.00
N GLU A 44 -11.08 10.25 -9.22
CA GLU A 44 -10.16 9.35 -9.89
C GLU A 44 -8.72 9.86 -9.83
N LEU A 45 -7.78 8.92 -9.95
CA LEU A 45 -6.35 9.16 -9.91
C LEU A 45 -5.74 8.97 -11.30
N ASP A 46 -4.85 9.90 -11.63
CA ASP A 46 -3.89 9.76 -12.69
C ASP A 46 -2.47 9.67 -12.11
N VAL A 47 -1.54 9.24 -12.93
CA VAL A 47 -0.13 9.18 -12.59
C VAL A 47 0.69 9.87 -13.67
N ILE A 48 1.65 10.69 -13.25
CA ILE A 48 2.70 11.20 -14.12
C ILE A 48 3.84 10.19 -14.10
N ASP A 49 4.27 9.71 -15.27
CA ASP A 49 5.41 8.83 -15.43
C ASP A 49 6.66 9.67 -15.85
N GLY A 50 7.55 9.92 -14.90
CA GLY A 50 8.76 10.70 -15.14
C GLY A 50 9.74 10.06 -16.12
N TYR A 51 9.68 8.72 -16.30
CA TYR A 51 10.51 8.00 -17.25
C TYR A 51 9.93 8.00 -18.67
N GLN A 52 8.67 8.41 -18.82
CA GLN A 52 8.00 8.59 -20.09
C GLN A 52 7.72 10.08 -20.38
N ALA A 53 8.76 10.91 -20.26
CA ALA A 53 8.70 12.34 -20.53
C ALA A 53 7.57 13.10 -19.77
N GLY A 54 7.16 12.60 -18.61
CA GLY A 54 6.07 13.20 -17.82
C GLY A 54 4.68 12.93 -18.39
N GLU A 55 4.51 11.83 -19.14
CA GLU A 55 3.20 11.43 -19.64
C GLU A 55 2.20 11.22 -18.48
N VAL A 56 1.02 11.78 -18.64
CA VAL A 56 -0.10 11.60 -17.71
C VAL A 56 -0.97 10.45 -18.19
N ARG A 57 -1.11 9.42 -17.35
CA ARG A 57 -1.95 8.26 -17.66
C ARG A 57 -2.81 7.85 -16.49
N SER A 58 -3.92 7.20 -16.77
CA SER A 58 -4.79 6.66 -15.71
C SER A 58 -4.05 5.58 -14.90
N THR A 59 -4.26 5.58 -13.58
CA THR A 59 -3.76 4.50 -12.70
C THR A 59 -4.30 3.11 -13.10
N LYS A 60 -5.39 3.05 -13.87
CA LYS A 60 -5.95 1.81 -14.40
C LYS A 60 -5.05 1.12 -15.44
N ASN A 61 -4.08 1.85 -15.99
CA ASN A 61 -3.14 1.37 -17.02
C ASN A 61 -1.77 0.99 -16.43
N LEU A 62 -1.65 0.92 -15.12
CA LEU A 62 -0.43 0.49 -14.44
C LEU A 62 -0.27 -1.04 -14.50
N SER A 63 0.98 -1.51 -14.60
CA SER A 63 1.31 -2.93 -14.40
C SER A 63 1.03 -3.37 -12.97
N GLY A 64 1.06 -4.67 -12.70
CA GLY A 64 0.82 -5.20 -11.35
C GLY A 64 1.78 -4.64 -10.31
N GLY A 65 3.07 -4.57 -10.61
CA GLY A 65 4.08 -4.02 -9.71
C GLY A 65 3.93 -2.52 -9.48
N GLU A 66 3.71 -1.75 -10.57
CA GLU A 66 3.45 -0.31 -10.49
C GLU A 66 2.19 -0.01 -9.65
N SER A 67 1.13 -0.77 -9.88
CA SER A 67 -0.14 -0.66 -9.15
C SER A 67 0.03 -0.98 -7.67
N PHE A 68 0.87 -1.98 -7.33
CA PHE A 68 1.17 -2.32 -5.95
C PHE A 68 1.86 -1.15 -5.22
N ILE A 69 2.93 -0.58 -5.80
CA ILE A 69 3.66 0.54 -5.18
C ILE A 69 2.76 1.76 -5.00
N VAL A 70 1.94 2.09 -5.99
CA VAL A 70 0.96 3.18 -5.89
C VAL A 70 -0.07 2.91 -4.79
N SER A 71 -0.61 1.69 -4.73
CA SER A 71 -1.59 1.29 -3.70
C SER A 71 -0.99 1.32 -2.30
N LEU A 72 0.26 0.86 -2.15
CA LEU A 72 0.99 0.94 -0.89
C LEU A 72 1.19 2.41 -0.46
N ALA A 73 1.60 3.28 -1.37
CA ALA A 73 1.77 4.71 -1.10
C ALA A 73 0.46 5.37 -0.64
N LEU A 74 -0.68 5.02 -1.28
CA LEU A 74 -2.00 5.50 -0.91
C LEU A 74 -2.42 5.02 0.48
N ALA A 75 -2.23 3.74 0.78
CA ALA A 75 -2.54 3.16 2.09
C ALA A 75 -1.73 3.84 3.21
N LEU A 76 -0.44 4.08 2.97
CA LEU A 76 0.44 4.79 3.90
C LEU A 76 0.05 6.27 4.05
N GLY A 77 -0.30 6.93 2.96
CA GLY A 77 -0.79 8.30 2.96
C GLY A 77 -2.06 8.45 3.79
N LEU A 78 -3.02 7.53 3.59
CA LEU A 78 -4.26 7.48 4.36
C LEU A 78 -4.01 7.24 5.86
N SER A 79 -3.11 6.30 6.18
CA SER A 79 -2.70 6.02 7.57
C SER A 79 -2.12 7.25 8.27
N GLN A 80 -1.40 8.11 7.56
CA GLN A 80 -0.87 9.35 8.10
C GLN A 80 -1.93 10.42 8.32
N MET A 81 -2.93 10.52 7.44
CA MET A 81 -4.05 11.45 7.62
C MET A 81 -4.87 11.13 8.87
N ALA A 82 -5.08 9.85 9.13
CA ALA A 82 -5.85 9.38 10.28
C ALA A 82 -5.20 9.71 11.64
N SER A 83 -3.90 10.04 11.66
CA SER A 83 -3.08 10.07 12.88
C SER A 83 -3.39 11.18 13.88
N LYS A 84 -4.20 12.19 13.56
CA LYS A 84 -4.57 13.25 14.50
C LYS A 84 -5.78 12.92 15.39
N THR A 85 -6.66 12.05 14.90
CA THR A 85 -7.91 11.71 15.59
C THR A 85 -8.09 10.20 15.79
N VAL A 86 -7.52 9.39 14.88
CA VAL A 86 -7.56 7.92 14.93
C VAL A 86 -6.15 7.42 14.66
N ARG A 87 -5.56 6.71 15.62
CA ARG A 87 -4.25 6.08 15.43
C ARG A 87 -4.45 4.78 14.65
N VAL A 88 -3.82 4.71 13.48
CA VAL A 88 -3.67 3.47 12.74
C VAL A 88 -2.32 2.87 13.11
N ASP A 89 -2.35 1.97 14.07
CA ASP A 89 -1.13 1.36 14.64
C ASP A 89 -0.75 0.05 13.94
N SER A 90 -1.64 -0.49 13.10
CA SER A 90 -1.39 -1.74 12.35
C SER A 90 -1.76 -1.61 10.88
N LEU A 91 -0.99 -2.25 10.02
CA LEU A 91 -1.22 -2.37 8.59
C LEU A 91 -1.08 -3.84 8.18
N PHE A 92 -2.10 -4.38 7.54
CA PHE A 92 -2.06 -5.71 6.97
C PHE A 92 -2.12 -5.62 5.46
N LEU A 93 -1.16 -6.25 4.81
CA LEU A 93 -1.04 -6.33 3.35
C LEU A 93 -1.34 -7.78 2.94
N ASP A 94 -2.34 -7.95 2.09
CA ASP A 94 -2.77 -9.24 1.60
C ASP A 94 -2.38 -9.37 0.13
N GLU A 95 -1.38 -10.22 -0.14
CA GLU A 95 -0.83 -10.50 -1.47
C GLU A 95 -0.22 -9.25 -2.18
N GLY A 96 0.03 -9.33 -3.48
CA GLY A 96 0.54 -8.25 -4.32
C GLY A 96 2.05 -8.26 -4.53
N PHE A 97 2.82 -8.87 -3.64
CA PHE A 97 4.29 -8.91 -3.74
C PHE A 97 4.81 -9.79 -4.88
N GLY A 98 4.02 -10.76 -5.34
CA GLY A 98 4.40 -11.67 -6.42
C GLY A 98 4.50 -11.01 -7.81
N THR A 99 4.03 -9.77 -7.94
CA THR A 99 4.08 -8.99 -9.18
C THR A 99 5.28 -8.05 -9.26
N LEU A 100 6.08 -7.98 -8.17
CA LEU A 100 7.25 -7.11 -8.06
C LEU A 100 8.50 -7.80 -8.60
N ASP A 101 9.34 -7.03 -9.28
CA ASP A 101 10.74 -7.38 -9.49
C ASP A 101 11.53 -7.29 -8.17
N GLU A 102 12.75 -7.79 -8.16
CA GLU A 102 13.56 -7.90 -6.95
C GLU A 102 13.87 -6.52 -6.34
N ASP A 103 14.24 -5.54 -7.14
CA ASP A 103 14.58 -4.19 -6.69
C ASP A 103 13.36 -3.48 -6.08
N THR A 104 12.21 -3.62 -6.72
CA THR A 104 10.94 -3.06 -6.23
C THR A 104 10.48 -3.75 -4.93
N LEU A 105 10.66 -5.07 -4.85
CA LEU A 105 10.37 -5.84 -3.64
C LEU A 105 11.24 -5.37 -2.46
N ASP A 106 12.54 -5.18 -2.69
CA ASP A 106 13.47 -4.69 -1.67
C ASP A 106 13.05 -3.31 -1.16
N THR A 107 12.76 -2.40 -2.07
CA THR A 107 12.30 -1.04 -1.74
C THR A 107 11.00 -1.05 -0.93
N ALA A 108 10.05 -1.91 -1.30
CA ALA A 108 8.80 -2.06 -0.57
C ALA A 108 9.04 -2.58 0.86
N LEU A 109 9.89 -3.61 1.01
CA LEU A 109 10.23 -4.18 2.31
C LEU A 109 10.98 -3.19 3.21
N ASP A 110 11.92 -2.43 2.67
CA ASP A 110 12.63 -1.38 3.41
C ASP A 110 11.67 -0.30 3.90
N THR A 111 10.68 0.07 3.09
CA THR A 111 9.64 1.01 3.46
C THR A 111 8.79 0.47 4.63
N LEU A 112 8.37 -0.80 4.55
CA LEU A 112 7.61 -1.46 5.62
C LEU A 112 8.44 -1.61 6.90
N ALA A 113 9.71 -1.96 6.79
CA ALA A 113 10.62 -2.03 7.92
C ALA A 113 10.82 -0.65 8.59
N GLY A 114 10.84 0.42 7.81
CA GLY A 114 10.84 1.79 8.32
C GLY A 114 9.61 2.09 9.19
N LEU A 115 8.42 1.71 8.71
CA LEU A 115 7.18 1.89 9.47
C LEU A 115 7.15 1.07 10.77
N HIS A 116 7.70 -0.14 10.73
CA HIS A 116 7.82 -0.96 11.94
C HIS A 116 8.72 -0.28 12.99
N ARG A 117 9.84 0.31 12.55
CA ARG A 117 10.72 1.11 13.44
C ARG A 117 10.01 2.33 14.03
N ASP A 118 9.06 2.90 13.30
CA ASP A 118 8.18 4.00 13.77
C ASP A 118 7.07 3.51 14.71
N GLY A 119 7.11 2.25 15.15
CA GLY A 119 6.21 1.65 16.13
C GLY A 119 4.91 1.10 15.55
N LYS A 120 4.79 0.92 14.23
CA LYS A 120 3.62 0.30 13.60
C LYS A 120 3.75 -1.23 13.56
N LEU A 121 2.64 -1.93 13.78
CA LEU A 121 2.55 -3.36 13.54
C LEU A 121 2.28 -3.60 12.06
N ILE A 122 3.18 -4.31 11.39
CA ILE A 122 3.03 -4.65 9.97
C ILE A 122 2.84 -6.16 9.84
N GLY A 123 1.71 -6.56 9.25
CA GLY A 123 1.42 -7.93 8.87
C GLY A 123 1.42 -8.06 7.35
N VAL A 124 2.04 -9.13 6.84
CA VAL A 124 2.08 -9.45 5.41
C VAL A 124 1.56 -10.86 5.22
N ILE A 125 0.57 -11.02 4.36
CA ILE A 125 0.06 -12.31 3.93
C ILE A 125 0.60 -12.54 2.52
N SER A 126 1.39 -13.59 2.33
CA SER A 126 1.96 -13.87 1.02
C SER A 126 2.46 -15.32 0.90
N HIS A 127 2.52 -15.81 -0.32
CA HIS A 127 3.14 -17.09 -0.68
C HIS A 127 4.55 -16.92 -1.29
N VAL A 128 5.05 -15.69 -1.43
CA VAL A 128 6.34 -15.38 -2.07
C VAL A 128 7.51 -15.86 -1.19
N ALA A 129 8.37 -16.72 -1.76
CA ALA A 129 9.48 -17.32 -1.02
C ALA A 129 10.49 -16.30 -0.49
N ALA A 130 10.81 -15.26 -1.28
CA ALA A 130 11.74 -14.21 -0.88
C ALA A 130 11.30 -13.46 0.38
N LEU A 131 9.99 -13.31 0.63
CA LEU A 131 9.48 -12.72 1.86
C LEU A 131 9.75 -13.57 3.10
N LYS A 132 9.71 -14.90 2.96
CA LYS A 132 10.00 -15.83 4.05
C LYS A 132 11.45 -15.73 4.54
N GLU A 133 12.37 -15.41 3.64
CA GLU A 133 13.78 -15.28 3.99
C GLU A 133 14.06 -13.95 4.71
N ARG A 134 13.26 -12.91 4.44
CA ARG A 134 13.49 -11.55 4.93
C ARG A 134 12.67 -11.19 6.18
N ILE A 135 11.54 -11.86 6.41
CA ILE A 135 10.68 -11.61 7.56
C ILE A 135 10.88 -12.72 8.61
N GLY A 136 11.55 -12.39 9.70
CA GLY A 136 11.94 -13.37 10.72
C GLY A 136 10.80 -13.94 11.55
N THR A 137 9.72 -13.20 11.76
CA THR A 137 8.55 -13.66 12.54
C THR A 137 7.46 -14.11 11.59
N GLN A 138 7.11 -15.39 11.63
CA GLN A 138 6.18 -15.98 10.66
C GLN A 138 5.13 -16.85 11.35
N ILE A 139 3.90 -16.77 10.83
CA ILE A 139 2.83 -17.73 11.09
C ILE A 139 2.63 -18.53 9.81
N GLN A 140 2.87 -19.84 9.87
CA GLN A 140 2.71 -20.71 8.72
C GLN A 140 1.35 -21.42 8.77
N VAL A 141 0.66 -21.40 7.63
CA VAL A 141 -0.57 -22.16 7.40
C VAL A 141 -0.26 -23.31 6.43
N THR A 142 -0.27 -24.53 6.94
CA THR A 142 0.07 -25.73 6.16
C THR A 142 -1.19 -26.53 5.86
N PRO A 143 -1.58 -26.68 4.59
CA PRO A 143 -2.71 -27.53 4.21
C PRO A 143 -2.46 -28.99 4.58
N LYS A 144 -3.50 -29.69 5.00
CA LYS A 144 -3.54 -31.11 5.29
C LYS A 144 -4.62 -31.80 4.50
N THR A 145 -4.60 -33.13 4.48
CA THR A 145 -5.65 -33.94 3.84
C THR A 145 -7.02 -33.67 4.48
N GLY A 146 -8.08 -33.74 3.65
CA GLY A 146 -9.47 -33.55 4.13
C GLY A 146 -9.88 -32.09 4.33
N GLY A 147 -9.23 -31.13 3.64
CA GLY A 147 -9.60 -29.70 3.70
C GLY A 147 -9.27 -29.01 5.01
N ARG A 148 -8.43 -29.60 5.85
CA ARG A 148 -7.94 -29.02 7.10
C ARG A 148 -6.62 -28.30 6.87
N SER A 149 -6.28 -27.38 7.76
CA SER A 149 -4.96 -26.74 7.78
C SER A 149 -4.41 -26.72 9.21
N VAL A 150 -3.10 -26.72 9.31
CA VAL A 150 -2.38 -26.55 10.59
C VAL A 150 -1.71 -25.20 10.58
N VAL A 151 -1.88 -24.45 11.67
CA VAL A 151 -1.21 -23.17 11.89
C VAL A 151 -0.06 -23.40 12.86
N SER A 152 1.10 -22.87 12.52
CA SER A 152 2.31 -22.95 13.37
C SER A 152 3.04 -21.61 13.35
N GLY A 153 3.62 -21.23 14.49
CA GLY A 153 4.35 -19.99 14.67
C GLY A 153 4.23 -19.44 16.09
N PRO A 154 4.82 -18.27 16.36
CA PRO A 154 4.73 -17.63 17.67
C PRO A 154 3.28 -17.41 18.11
N GLY A 155 2.95 -17.80 19.31
CA GLY A 155 1.60 -17.69 19.87
C GLY A 155 0.61 -18.76 19.41
N CYS A 156 1.00 -19.70 18.55
CA CYS A 156 0.18 -20.84 18.16
C CYS A 156 0.41 -21.98 19.20
N SER A 157 -0.66 -22.38 19.89
CA SER A 157 -0.68 -23.60 20.71
C SER A 157 -1.31 -24.72 19.90
N SER A 158 -0.68 -25.91 19.89
CA SER A 158 -1.34 -27.13 19.40
C SER A 158 -2.49 -27.48 20.35
N VAL A 159 -3.70 -27.49 19.84
CA VAL A 159 -4.88 -28.05 20.51
C VAL A 159 -4.93 -29.55 20.22
#